data_f1f750ffa4791016d9ae685d901f2067
#
_entry.id   f1f750ffa4791016d9ae685d901f2067
#
_cell.length_a   1.000
_cell.length_b   1.000
_cell.length_c   1.000
_cell.angle_alpha   90.00
_cell.angle_beta   90.00
_cell.angle_gamma   90.00
#
_symmetry.space_group_name_H-M   'P 1'
#
loop_
_entity.id
_entity.type
_entity.pdbx_description
1 polymer ?
#
loop_
_entity_poly.entity_id
_entity_poly.type
_entity_poly.pdbx_seq_one_letter_code
_entity_poly.pdbx_strand_id
1 'polypeptide(L)'
;MISKEDFINAIIANKQENGISAFVGAGLCSDAQMPDWLHLLQPCAEELGVSIDENTDLFKFAQYYANTFGYNKLRKLINKTLNTYQHDSTLVSSILNVGFKSIWTTNYDKIIENNIVKLNAFSNTIFDEKDLVNISWQNRINIFKLNGDISNLNNIVITQSDIDNYQNNHALFLTFLKRELVTNTFIFIGYSFNDHIVLSALAEINQYLGESSNTHYTIMKNKHTDEFKMFIEDLEKRYHIKTVLVEEYAEIPLLLDKLKRRILDSNVFISGSFEYLPSAEDTFAYSLCKSLGEKLIDSNYNIVTGFGRNIGYYISGVVTQKIINNNIGNIEERLILRPFAHIMTSEEDTQFRKLLISNANSTVYMLGQHLKNGQPENSRGTLEEYKLAKSMKKIIIPLGVTGYSSREIFNDVKKNLICYPYLEQYIDVLENERDVDIISSCIISILNRVRTS
;
A
#
# COMPACT_ATOMS: atom_id res chain seq x y z
N MET A 1 -7.98 15.38 16.65
CA MET A 1 -7.81 15.61 15.19
C MET A 1 -6.33 15.71 14.85
N ILE A 2 -5.93 15.27 13.64
CA ILE A 2 -4.53 15.26 13.20
C ILE A 2 -4.41 15.84 11.78
N SER A 3 -3.30 16.53 11.46
CA SER A 3 -3.04 17.01 10.10
C SER A 3 -2.75 15.87 9.13
N LYS A 4 -2.97 16.07 7.83
CA LYS A 4 -2.64 15.07 6.79
C LYS A 4 -1.16 14.69 6.79
N GLU A 5 -0.27 15.64 7.09
CA GLU A 5 1.18 15.41 7.13
C GLU A 5 1.60 14.63 8.37
N ASP A 6 1.11 15.00 9.55
CA ASP A 6 1.39 14.28 10.79
C ASP A 6 0.85 12.85 10.75
N PHE A 7 -0.32 12.65 10.12
CA PHE A 7 -0.88 11.32 9.86
C PHE A 7 0.07 10.47 9.02
N ILE A 8 0.55 11.00 7.88
CA ILE A 8 1.48 10.27 7.00
C ILE A 8 2.75 9.89 7.77
N ASN A 9 3.33 10.84 8.52
CA ASN A 9 4.55 10.60 9.30
C ASN A 9 4.33 9.53 10.39
N ALA A 10 3.19 9.57 11.09
CA ALA A 10 2.84 8.59 12.10
C ALA A 10 2.65 7.19 11.51
N ILE A 11 1.99 7.07 10.35
CA ILE A 11 1.81 5.76 9.69
C ILE A 11 3.15 5.18 9.21
N ILE A 12 4.07 6.02 8.71
CA ILE A 12 5.40 5.57 8.30
C ILE A 12 6.19 5.02 9.50
N ALA A 13 6.18 5.74 10.63
CA ALA A 13 6.83 5.29 11.86
C ALA A 13 6.24 3.96 12.36
N ASN A 14 4.91 3.88 12.48
CA ASN A 14 4.23 2.67 12.94
C ASN A 14 4.44 1.46 12.01
N LYS A 15 4.52 1.69 10.69
CA LYS A 15 4.80 0.60 9.75
C LYS A 15 6.17 -0.04 9.97
N GLN A 16 7.14 0.74 10.41
CA GLN A 16 8.50 0.24 10.71
C GLN A 16 8.57 -0.53 12.04
N GLU A 17 7.77 -0.13 13.02
CA GLU A 17 7.81 -0.68 14.38
C GLU A 17 6.83 -1.83 14.59
N ASN A 18 5.55 -1.62 14.29
CA ASN A 18 4.45 -2.51 14.71
C ASN A 18 3.66 -3.10 13.55
N GLY A 19 3.74 -2.50 12.37
CA GLY A 19 2.89 -2.85 11.23
C GLY A 19 1.63 -2.00 11.14
N ILE A 20 1.01 -2.03 9.96
CA ILE A 20 -0.22 -1.29 9.67
C ILE A 20 -1.28 -2.22 9.07
N SER A 21 -2.53 -2.03 9.47
CA SER A 21 -3.71 -2.73 8.96
C SER A 21 -4.76 -1.74 8.48
N ALA A 22 -5.56 -2.12 7.50
CA ALA A 22 -6.72 -1.33 7.10
C ALA A 22 -7.99 -1.93 7.70
N PHE A 23 -8.92 -1.07 8.11
CA PHE A 23 -10.30 -1.44 8.39
C PHE A 23 -11.21 -0.67 7.43
N VAL A 24 -11.98 -1.39 6.62
CA VAL A 24 -12.80 -0.77 5.57
C VAL A 24 -14.29 -1.10 5.78
N GLY A 25 -15.12 -0.10 5.62
CA GLY A 25 -16.58 -0.23 5.76
C GLY A 25 -17.32 -0.05 4.44
N ALA A 26 -18.63 0.04 4.50
CA ALA A 26 -19.51 0.18 3.34
C ALA A 26 -19.24 1.43 2.49
N GLY A 27 -18.69 2.48 3.07
CA GLY A 27 -18.25 3.67 2.32
C GLY A 27 -17.15 3.41 1.28
N LEU A 28 -16.46 2.26 1.36
CA LEU A 28 -15.52 1.80 0.35
C LEU A 28 -16.15 1.59 -1.02
N CYS A 29 -17.42 1.19 -1.03
CA CYS A 29 -18.13 0.75 -2.22
C CYS A 29 -18.88 1.90 -2.92
N SER A 30 -18.75 3.14 -2.42
CA SER A 30 -19.50 4.30 -2.94
C SER A 30 -19.10 4.65 -4.38
N ASP A 31 -17.82 4.55 -4.74
CA ASP A 31 -17.34 4.77 -6.12
C ASP A 31 -17.63 3.59 -7.06
N ALA A 32 -17.89 2.41 -6.51
CA ALA A 32 -18.32 1.22 -7.25
C ALA A 32 -19.86 1.12 -7.39
N GLN A 33 -20.60 2.14 -6.98
CA GLN A 33 -22.07 2.17 -7.00
C GLN A 33 -22.73 1.00 -6.25
N MET A 34 -22.02 0.39 -5.29
CA MET A 34 -22.57 -0.66 -4.43
C MET A 34 -23.58 -0.05 -3.44
N PRO A 35 -24.66 -0.78 -3.13
CA PRO A 35 -25.59 -0.31 -2.11
C PRO A 35 -24.94 -0.28 -0.73
N ASP A 36 -25.18 0.77 0.03
CA ASP A 36 -24.93 0.75 1.46
C ASP A 36 -25.93 -0.15 2.18
N TRP A 37 -25.81 -0.27 3.50
CA TRP A 37 -26.64 -1.17 4.28
C TRP A 37 -28.14 -0.80 4.24
N LEU A 38 -28.46 0.48 4.22
CA LEU A 38 -29.82 0.97 4.11
C LEU A 38 -30.44 0.57 2.76
N HIS A 39 -29.73 0.85 1.66
CA HIS A 39 -30.18 0.48 0.32
C HIS A 39 -30.20 -1.03 0.08
N LEU A 40 -29.31 -1.79 0.74
CA LEU A 40 -29.32 -3.26 0.68
C LEU A 40 -30.60 -3.87 1.26
N LEU A 41 -31.16 -3.24 2.31
CA LEU A 41 -32.39 -3.70 2.97
C LEU A 41 -33.67 -3.03 2.44
N GLN A 42 -33.58 -2.06 1.53
CA GLN A 42 -34.72 -1.38 0.94
C GLN A 42 -35.76 -2.33 0.31
N PRO A 43 -35.36 -3.38 -0.45
CA PRO A 43 -36.31 -4.36 -0.97
C PRO A 43 -37.06 -5.14 0.12
N CYS A 44 -36.43 -5.32 1.30
CA CYS A 44 -37.10 -5.93 2.45
C CYS A 44 -38.15 -5.01 3.05
N ALA A 45 -37.86 -3.70 3.08
CA ALA A 45 -38.78 -2.69 3.57
C ALA A 45 -40.01 -2.56 2.66
N GLU A 46 -39.81 -2.58 1.35
CA GLU A 46 -40.88 -2.55 0.35
C GLU A 46 -41.81 -3.77 0.50
N GLU A 47 -41.23 -4.97 0.71
CA GLU A 47 -42.03 -6.19 0.88
C GLU A 47 -42.81 -6.22 2.22
N LEU A 48 -42.27 -5.61 3.29
CA LEU A 48 -42.96 -5.44 4.57
C LEU A 48 -43.98 -4.30 4.54
N GLY A 49 -43.95 -3.42 3.52
CA GLY A 49 -44.80 -2.23 3.43
C GLY A 49 -44.45 -1.16 4.47
N VAL A 50 -43.17 -1.07 4.87
CA VAL A 50 -42.65 -0.07 5.83
C VAL A 50 -41.54 0.76 5.20
N SER A 51 -41.25 1.92 5.76
CA SER A 51 -40.10 2.76 5.36
C SER A 51 -38.96 2.60 6.36
N ILE A 52 -37.74 2.60 5.86
CA ILE A 52 -36.51 2.64 6.66
C ILE A 52 -35.69 3.88 6.26
N ASP A 53 -34.94 4.43 7.20
CA ASP A 53 -34.11 5.61 7.03
C ASP A 53 -32.75 5.46 7.77
N GLU A 54 -31.94 6.51 7.74
CA GLU A 54 -30.61 6.52 8.38
C GLU A 54 -30.65 6.32 9.92
N ASN A 55 -31.80 6.56 10.57
CA ASN A 55 -31.98 6.36 12.01
C ASN A 55 -32.50 4.96 12.35
N THR A 56 -32.84 4.16 11.36
CA THR A 56 -33.37 2.81 11.55
C THR A 56 -32.27 1.86 12.03
N ASP A 57 -32.55 1.13 13.12
CA ASP A 57 -31.67 0.01 13.54
C ASP A 57 -31.81 -1.15 12.54
N LEU A 58 -30.87 -1.20 11.60
CA LEU A 58 -30.92 -2.12 10.46
C LEU A 58 -30.77 -3.59 10.87
N PHE A 59 -30.06 -3.91 11.97
CA PHE A 59 -29.98 -5.28 12.49
C PHE A 59 -31.33 -5.75 13.05
N LYS A 60 -32.01 -4.91 13.81
CA LYS A 60 -33.35 -5.19 14.28
C LYS A 60 -34.36 -5.26 13.14
N PHE A 61 -34.25 -4.36 12.17
CA PHE A 61 -35.12 -4.39 10.99
C PHE A 61 -34.95 -5.70 10.21
N ALA A 62 -33.72 -6.13 9.94
CA ALA A 62 -33.43 -7.39 9.29
C ALA A 62 -33.97 -8.60 10.11
N GLN A 63 -33.94 -8.53 11.46
CA GLN A 63 -34.52 -9.51 12.33
C GLN A 63 -36.06 -9.58 12.15
N TYR A 64 -36.74 -8.44 12.08
CA TYR A 64 -38.20 -8.44 11.87
C TYR A 64 -38.57 -9.02 10.51
N TYR A 65 -37.81 -8.71 9.46
CA TYR A 65 -37.99 -9.34 8.16
C TYR A 65 -37.78 -10.85 8.22
N ALA A 66 -36.69 -11.30 8.86
CA ALA A 66 -36.38 -12.71 9.02
C ALA A 66 -37.45 -13.48 9.84
N ASN A 67 -38.01 -12.86 10.87
CA ASN A 67 -39.09 -13.43 11.65
C ASN A 67 -40.39 -13.59 10.83
N THR A 68 -40.63 -12.68 9.86
CA THR A 68 -41.85 -12.72 9.05
C THR A 68 -41.71 -13.67 7.86
N PHE A 69 -40.59 -13.64 7.15
CA PHE A 69 -40.41 -14.34 5.88
C PHE A 69 -39.35 -15.45 5.90
N GLY A 70 -38.63 -15.58 7.01
CA GLY A 70 -37.57 -16.56 7.22
C GLY A 70 -36.17 -16.08 6.78
N TYR A 71 -35.15 -16.55 7.49
CA TYR A 71 -33.75 -16.22 7.27
C TYR A 71 -33.27 -16.54 5.85
N ASN A 72 -33.72 -17.67 5.27
CA ASN A 72 -33.32 -18.07 3.93
C ASN A 72 -33.75 -17.06 2.85
N LYS A 73 -34.91 -16.42 3.02
CA LYS A 73 -35.42 -15.42 2.08
C LYS A 73 -34.62 -14.14 2.18
N LEU A 74 -34.34 -13.68 3.40
CA LEU A 74 -33.46 -12.52 3.64
C LEU A 74 -32.10 -12.71 2.98
N ARG A 75 -31.41 -13.82 3.25
CA ARG A 75 -30.10 -14.16 2.70
C ARG A 75 -30.08 -14.22 1.18
N LYS A 76 -31.10 -14.83 0.56
CA LYS A 76 -31.24 -14.88 -0.90
C LYS A 76 -31.42 -13.49 -1.52
N LEU A 77 -32.18 -12.61 -0.87
CA LEU A 77 -32.39 -11.25 -1.34
C LEU A 77 -31.09 -10.46 -1.32
N ILE A 78 -30.34 -10.51 -0.22
CA ILE A 78 -29.03 -9.88 -0.09
C ILE A 78 -28.06 -10.38 -1.14
N ASN A 79 -27.96 -11.69 -1.31
CA ASN A 79 -27.08 -12.28 -2.33
C ASN A 79 -27.45 -11.81 -3.73
N LYS A 80 -28.74 -11.76 -4.06
CA LYS A 80 -29.23 -11.25 -5.34
C LYS A 80 -28.82 -9.80 -5.55
N THR A 81 -29.01 -8.95 -4.54
CA THR A 81 -28.66 -7.54 -4.61
C THR A 81 -27.17 -7.35 -4.79
N LEU A 82 -26.32 -7.96 -3.97
CA LEU A 82 -24.86 -7.79 -4.03
C LEU A 82 -24.24 -8.37 -5.30
N ASN A 83 -24.75 -9.46 -5.85
CA ASN A 83 -24.22 -10.05 -7.11
C ASN A 83 -24.57 -9.25 -8.36
N THR A 84 -25.45 -8.26 -8.27
CA THR A 84 -25.81 -7.40 -9.40
C THR A 84 -24.70 -6.38 -9.71
N TYR A 85 -23.81 -6.12 -8.73
CA TYR A 85 -22.80 -5.09 -8.80
C TYR A 85 -21.40 -5.73 -8.92
N GLN A 86 -20.71 -5.43 -10.01
CA GLN A 86 -19.32 -5.83 -10.24
C GLN A 86 -18.58 -4.63 -10.87
N HIS A 87 -18.21 -3.67 -10.06
CA HIS A 87 -17.52 -2.48 -10.55
C HIS A 87 -16.11 -2.35 -9.94
N ASP A 88 -15.25 -1.67 -10.68
CA ASP A 88 -13.94 -1.29 -10.21
C ASP A 88 -14.06 -0.13 -9.23
N SER A 89 -13.24 -0.16 -8.18
CA SER A 89 -13.13 0.93 -7.23
C SER A 89 -11.72 1.51 -7.26
N THR A 90 -11.62 2.81 -7.52
CA THR A 90 -10.35 3.54 -7.44
C THR A 90 -9.87 3.64 -6.00
N LEU A 91 -10.79 3.78 -5.06
CA LEU A 91 -10.48 3.83 -3.63
C LEU A 91 -9.90 2.50 -3.14
N VAL A 92 -10.50 1.36 -3.52
CA VAL A 92 -9.95 0.03 -3.21
C VAL A 92 -8.54 -0.13 -3.78
N SER A 93 -8.33 0.28 -5.03
CA SER A 93 -7.01 0.22 -5.66
C SER A 93 -5.99 1.06 -4.91
N SER A 94 -6.35 2.27 -4.44
CA SER A 94 -5.46 3.12 -3.65
C SER A 94 -5.14 2.51 -2.29
N ILE A 95 -6.12 1.89 -1.60
CA ILE A 95 -5.91 1.17 -0.35
C ILE A 95 -4.93 0.00 -0.53
N LEU A 96 -5.18 -0.84 -1.53
CA LEU A 96 -4.30 -1.99 -1.83
C LEU A 96 -2.87 -1.55 -2.16
N ASN A 97 -2.73 -0.42 -2.84
CA ASN A 97 -1.45 0.16 -3.21
C ASN A 97 -0.61 0.65 -2.01
N VAL A 98 -1.20 0.94 -0.85
CA VAL A 98 -0.46 1.27 0.39
C VAL A 98 0.36 0.08 0.89
N GLY A 99 -0.09 -1.15 0.58
CA GLY A 99 0.63 -2.38 0.91
C GLY A 99 0.31 -2.92 2.31
N PHE A 100 -0.96 -2.86 2.71
CA PHE A 100 -1.44 -3.54 3.90
C PHE A 100 -1.32 -5.06 3.77
N LYS A 101 -0.90 -5.74 4.83
CA LYS A 101 -0.87 -7.21 4.91
C LYS A 101 -2.18 -7.78 5.43
N SER A 102 -2.95 -6.96 6.14
CA SER A 102 -4.21 -7.29 6.77
C SER A 102 -5.25 -6.21 6.45
N ILE A 103 -6.38 -6.63 5.92
CA ILE A 103 -7.54 -5.78 5.64
C ILE A 103 -8.75 -6.38 6.33
N TRP A 104 -9.33 -5.64 7.25
CA TRP A 104 -10.55 -6.00 7.95
C TRP A 104 -11.74 -5.29 7.34
N THR A 105 -12.88 -5.97 7.28
CA THR A 105 -14.10 -5.38 6.75
C THR A 105 -15.36 -5.98 7.36
N THR A 106 -16.42 -5.19 7.40
CA THR A 106 -17.78 -5.64 7.68
C THR A 106 -18.57 -5.92 6.40
N ASN A 107 -17.99 -5.66 5.23
CA ASN A 107 -18.65 -5.86 3.94
C ASN A 107 -18.70 -7.33 3.54
N TYR A 108 -19.81 -7.75 2.92
CA TYR A 108 -20.01 -9.13 2.46
C TYR A 108 -19.49 -9.39 1.03
N ASP A 109 -19.36 -8.33 0.21
CA ASP A 109 -19.06 -8.38 -1.22
C ASP A 109 -17.62 -8.83 -1.54
N LYS A 110 -17.30 -8.99 -2.83
CA LYS A 110 -15.99 -9.46 -3.31
C LYS A 110 -15.14 -8.35 -3.95
N ILE A 111 -15.44 -7.08 -3.67
CA ILE A 111 -14.78 -5.96 -4.36
C ILE A 111 -13.27 -5.91 -4.06
N ILE A 112 -12.88 -6.19 -2.83
CA ILE A 112 -11.46 -6.19 -2.42
C ILE A 112 -10.72 -7.30 -3.13
N GLU A 113 -11.25 -8.53 -3.09
CA GLU A 113 -10.67 -9.71 -3.73
C GLU A 113 -10.53 -9.53 -5.25
N ASN A 114 -11.57 -9.03 -5.90
CA ASN A 114 -11.57 -8.79 -7.34
C ASN A 114 -10.49 -7.76 -7.76
N ASN A 115 -10.30 -6.71 -6.97
CA ASN A 115 -9.23 -5.73 -7.22
C ASN A 115 -7.83 -6.31 -6.95
N ILE A 116 -7.66 -7.19 -5.95
CA ILE A 116 -6.39 -7.88 -5.70
C ILE A 116 -5.99 -8.76 -6.89
N VAL A 117 -6.94 -9.51 -7.47
CA VAL A 117 -6.70 -10.32 -8.67
C VAL A 117 -6.22 -9.46 -9.84
N LYS A 118 -6.81 -8.28 -10.06
CA LYS A 118 -6.38 -7.33 -11.11
C LYS A 118 -4.97 -6.79 -10.90
N LEU A 119 -4.51 -6.73 -9.67
CA LEU A 119 -3.13 -6.35 -9.34
C LEU A 119 -2.14 -7.53 -9.45
N ASN A 120 -2.58 -8.69 -9.95
CA ASN A 120 -1.80 -9.93 -9.98
C ASN A 120 -1.24 -10.32 -8.61
N ALA A 121 -1.95 -10.02 -7.55
CA ALA A 121 -1.62 -10.36 -6.18
C ALA A 121 -2.49 -11.51 -5.66
N PHE A 122 -2.08 -12.11 -4.55
CA PHE A 122 -2.82 -13.20 -3.92
C PHE A 122 -3.43 -12.73 -2.61
N SER A 123 -4.64 -13.21 -2.31
CA SER A 123 -5.28 -12.98 -1.02
C SER A 123 -5.73 -14.29 -0.37
N ASN A 124 -5.92 -14.23 0.95
CA ASN A 124 -6.70 -15.19 1.70
C ASN A 124 -7.92 -14.45 2.24
N THR A 125 -9.11 -14.95 1.98
CA THR A 125 -10.35 -14.43 2.57
C THR A 125 -10.70 -15.30 3.78
N ILE A 126 -10.83 -14.67 4.94
CA ILE A 126 -11.09 -15.28 6.23
C ILE A 126 -12.42 -14.72 6.73
N PHE A 127 -13.45 -15.55 6.82
CA PHE A 127 -14.80 -15.17 7.26
C PHE A 127 -15.44 -16.20 8.20
N ASP A 128 -14.73 -17.31 8.45
CA ASP A 128 -15.11 -18.35 9.40
C ASP A 128 -13.90 -18.64 10.31
N GLU A 129 -14.12 -19.10 11.51
CA GLU A 129 -13.04 -19.46 12.45
C GLU A 129 -12.12 -20.54 11.90
N LYS A 130 -12.65 -21.45 11.06
CA LYS A 130 -11.86 -22.49 10.39
C LYS A 130 -10.86 -21.92 9.39
N ASP A 131 -11.13 -20.73 8.86
CA ASP A 131 -10.22 -20.08 7.90
C ASP A 131 -8.99 -19.48 8.57
N LEU A 132 -9.02 -19.26 9.89
CA LEU A 132 -7.90 -18.71 10.65
C LEU A 132 -6.63 -19.54 10.52
N VAL A 133 -6.72 -20.84 10.25
CA VAL A 133 -5.56 -21.71 10.00
C VAL A 133 -4.87 -21.43 8.65
N ASN A 134 -5.55 -20.74 7.73
CA ASN A 134 -5.06 -20.43 6.39
C ASN A 134 -4.36 -19.06 6.30
N ILE A 135 -4.22 -18.35 7.41
CA ILE A 135 -3.56 -17.05 7.44
C ILE A 135 -2.11 -17.20 6.98
N SER A 136 -1.71 -16.37 6.03
CA SER A 136 -0.34 -16.32 5.54
C SER A 136 0.12 -14.86 5.45
N TRP A 137 1.18 -14.55 6.16
CA TRP A 137 1.79 -13.21 6.15
C TRP A 137 2.83 -13.03 5.05
N GLN A 138 3.13 -14.12 4.33
CA GLN A 138 4.09 -14.12 3.23
C GLN A 138 3.36 -14.08 1.89
N ASN A 139 3.64 -13.08 1.09
CA ASN A 139 3.15 -12.95 -0.30
C ASN A 139 1.63 -12.97 -0.51
N ARG A 140 0.83 -12.79 0.54
CA ARG A 140 -0.64 -12.72 0.48
C ARG A 140 -1.17 -11.58 1.32
N ILE A 141 -2.32 -11.05 0.91
CA ILE A 141 -3.12 -10.09 1.68
C ILE A 141 -4.20 -10.91 2.38
N ASN A 142 -4.27 -10.82 3.71
CA ASN A 142 -5.32 -11.46 4.48
C ASN A 142 -6.51 -10.51 4.60
N ILE A 143 -7.68 -10.95 4.13
CA ILE A 143 -8.94 -10.20 4.18
C ILE A 143 -9.82 -10.84 5.24
N PHE A 144 -10.07 -10.14 6.34
CA PHE A 144 -10.91 -10.60 7.44
C PHE A 144 -12.29 -9.97 7.32
N LYS A 145 -13.32 -10.79 7.14
CA LYS A 145 -14.71 -10.35 6.99
C LYS A 145 -15.50 -10.66 8.25
N LEU A 146 -15.65 -9.66 9.12
CA LEU A 146 -16.33 -9.81 10.41
C LEU A 146 -17.77 -10.28 10.30
N ASN A 147 -18.49 -9.77 9.31
CA ASN A 147 -19.91 -10.09 9.14
C ASN A 147 -20.16 -11.26 8.17
N GLY A 148 -19.09 -11.99 7.81
CA GLY A 148 -19.17 -13.10 6.86
C GLY A 148 -19.03 -12.66 5.40
N ASP A 149 -19.25 -13.60 4.48
CA ASP A 149 -19.01 -13.44 3.05
C ASP A 149 -20.17 -13.98 2.21
N ILE A 150 -20.47 -13.33 1.07
CA ILE A 150 -21.58 -13.75 0.19
C ILE A 150 -21.42 -15.16 -0.39
N SER A 151 -20.21 -15.73 -0.39
CA SER A 151 -19.98 -17.11 -0.81
C SER A 151 -20.54 -18.14 0.18
N ASN A 152 -20.77 -17.74 1.45
CA ASN A 152 -21.35 -18.57 2.48
C ASN A 152 -22.48 -17.86 3.22
N LEU A 153 -23.65 -17.82 2.61
CA LEU A 153 -24.83 -17.12 3.14
C LEU A 153 -25.30 -17.62 4.50
N ASN A 154 -24.90 -18.81 4.92
CA ASN A 154 -25.31 -19.37 6.21
C ASN A 154 -24.55 -18.71 7.38
N ASN A 155 -23.39 -18.16 7.12
CA ASN A 155 -22.52 -17.56 8.14
C ASN A 155 -22.51 -16.03 8.11
N ILE A 156 -23.40 -15.38 7.34
CA ILE A 156 -23.49 -13.90 7.36
C ILE A 156 -24.17 -13.40 8.62
N VAL A 157 -23.57 -12.37 9.22
CA VAL A 157 -24.08 -11.67 10.41
C VAL A 157 -24.92 -10.49 9.95
N ILE A 158 -26.23 -10.58 10.04
CA ILE A 158 -27.14 -9.59 9.46
C ILE A 158 -28.35 -9.26 10.34
N THR A 159 -28.72 -10.13 11.27
CA THR A 159 -29.85 -9.92 12.16
C THR A 159 -29.40 -9.58 13.57
N GLN A 160 -30.31 -9.04 14.39
CA GLN A 160 -30.03 -8.79 15.80
C GLN A 160 -29.61 -10.07 16.54
N SER A 161 -30.25 -11.20 16.24
CA SER A 161 -29.87 -12.49 16.83
C SER A 161 -28.45 -12.92 16.46
N ASP A 162 -27.96 -12.58 15.26
CA ASP A 162 -26.56 -12.87 14.86
C ASP A 162 -25.61 -12.04 15.71
N ILE A 163 -25.93 -10.75 15.94
CA ILE A 163 -25.13 -9.86 16.81
C ILE A 163 -25.14 -10.33 18.27
N ASP A 164 -26.31 -10.68 18.82
CA ASP A 164 -26.45 -11.11 20.21
C ASP A 164 -25.65 -12.39 20.50
N ASN A 165 -25.51 -13.27 19.50
CA ASN A 165 -24.74 -14.50 19.58
C ASN A 165 -23.31 -14.40 19.03
N TYR A 166 -22.89 -13.23 18.58
CA TYR A 166 -21.60 -13.06 17.87
C TYR A 166 -20.42 -13.53 18.72
N GLN A 167 -20.36 -13.12 19.99
CA GLN A 167 -19.27 -13.48 20.88
C GLN A 167 -19.17 -14.99 21.12
N ASN A 168 -20.30 -15.72 21.13
CA ASN A 168 -20.32 -17.17 21.29
C ASN A 168 -19.89 -17.88 20.00
N ASN A 169 -20.33 -17.38 18.85
CA ASN A 169 -20.13 -18.03 17.56
C ASN A 169 -18.79 -17.65 16.90
N HIS A 170 -18.22 -16.51 17.29
CA HIS A 170 -17.01 -15.92 16.66
C HIS A 170 -15.94 -15.52 17.69
N ALA A 171 -15.81 -16.30 18.79
CA ALA A 171 -14.90 -15.97 19.89
C ALA A 171 -13.42 -15.92 19.47
N LEU A 172 -12.98 -16.85 18.63
CA LEU A 172 -11.59 -16.86 18.12
C LEU A 172 -11.34 -15.70 17.14
N PHE A 173 -12.32 -15.41 16.30
CA PHE A 173 -12.24 -14.29 15.36
C PHE A 173 -12.12 -12.95 16.08
N LEU A 174 -12.92 -12.75 17.15
CA LEU A 174 -12.81 -11.57 18.03
C LEU A 174 -11.46 -11.49 18.74
N THR A 175 -10.96 -12.62 19.22
CA THR A 175 -9.64 -12.68 19.86
C THR A 175 -8.56 -12.26 18.87
N PHE A 176 -8.70 -12.68 17.61
CA PHE A 176 -7.76 -12.33 16.56
C PHE A 176 -7.85 -10.83 16.20
N LEU A 177 -9.05 -10.25 16.13
CA LEU A 177 -9.25 -8.81 15.95
C LEU A 177 -8.60 -8.00 17.08
N LYS A 178 -8.85 -8.39 18.33
CA LYS A 178 -8.27 -7.72 19.50
C LYS A 178 -6.73 -7.78 19.48
N ARG A 179 -6.15 -8.93 19.15
CA ARG A 179 -4.71 -9.06 18.97
C ARG A 179 -4.19 -8.09 17.91
N GLU A 180 -4.82 -8.04 16.74
CA GLU A 180 -4.42 -7.13 15.65
C GLU A 180 -4.52 -5.66 16.08
N LEU A 181 -5.60 -5.26 16.76
CA LEU A 181 -5.77 -3.90 17.29
C LEU A 181 -4.70 -3.52 18.33
N VAL A 182 -4.22 -4.49 19.11
CA VAL A 182 -3.13 -4.26 20.08
C VAL A 182 -1.76 -4.17 19.40
N THR A 183 -1.52 -4.97 18.34
CA THR A 183 -0.18 -5.08 17.73
C THR A 183 0.04 -4.18 16.53
N ASN A 184 -1.02 -3.77 15.83
CA ASN A 184 -0.94 -2.99 14.60
C ASN A 184 -1.66 -1.64 14.73
N THR A 185 -1.19 -0.65 14.00
CA THR A 185 -1.93 0.59 13.80
C THR A 185 -2.96 0.41 12.69
N PHE A 186 -4.23 0.61 13.02
CA PHE A 186 -5.32 0.55 12.05
C PHE A 186 -5.58 1.90 11.39
N ILE A 187 -5.91 1.84 10.08
CA ILE A 187 -6.47 2.98 9.35
C ILE A 187 -7.89 2.60 8.93
N PHE A 188 -8.88 3.28 9.52
CA PHE A 188 -10.29 3.10 9.20
C PHE A 188 -10.67 3.98 8.02
N ILE A 189 -11.26 3.38 6.97
CA ILE A 189 -11.63 4.06 5.72
C ILE A 189 -13.05 3.66 5.33
N GLY A 190 -13.93 4.65 5.12
CA GLY A 190 -15.32 4.39 4.76
C GLY A 190 -16.10 3.63 5.84
N TYR A 191 -15.71 3.73 7.10
CA TYR A 191 -16.31 3.06 8.24
C TYR A 191 -17.03 4.07 9.14
N SER A 192 -18.29 3.76 9.51
CA SER A 192 -19.16 4.70 10.22
C SER A 192 -19.05 4.65 11.75
N PHE A 193 -18.37 3.65 12.32
CA PHE A 193 -18.30 3.38 13.75
C PHE A 193 -19.66 3.13 14.43
N ASN A 194 -20.60 2.57 13.69
CA ASN A 194 -21.89 2.14 14.22
C ASN A 194 -21.93 0.66 14.61
N ASP A 195 -20.86 -0.08 14.34
CA ASP A 195 -20.76 -1.50 14.64
C ASP A 195 -20.30 -1.72 16.09
N HIS A 196 -21.16 -2.29 16.91
CA HIS A 196 -20.88 -2.55 18.33
C HIS A 196 -19.75 -3.56 18.56
N ILE A 197 -19.48 -4.47 17.62
CA ILE A 197 -18.44 -5.49 17.77
C ILE A 197 -17.06 -4.84 17.82
N VAL A 198 -16.78 -3.97 16.86
CA VAL A 198 -15.47 -3.28 16.76
C VAL A 198 -15.30 -2.26 17.88
N LEU A 199 -16.35 -1.48 18.17
CA LEU A 199 -16.30 -0.47 19.25
C LEU A 199 -16.12 -1.14 20.62
N SER A 200 -16.78 -2.28 20.87
CA SER A 200 -16.61 -3.03 22.13
C SER A 200 -15.19 -3.57 22.26
N ALA A 201 -14.59 -4.09 21.18
CA ALA A 201 -13.20 -4.55 21.20
C ALA A 201 -12.22 -3.41 21.52
N LEU A 202 -12.39 -2.25 20.89
CA LEU A 202 -11.57 -1.05 21.13
C LEU A 202 -11.75 -0.52 22.57
N ALA A 203 -12.98 -0.47 23.06
CA ALA A 203 -13.28 -0.03 24.44
C ALA A 203 -12.65 -0.96 25.49
N GLU A 204 -12.72 -2.27 25.26
CA GLU A 204 -12.09 -3.26 26.14
C GLU A 204 -10.57 -3.13 26.14
N ILE A 205 -9.93 -2.95 24.99
CA ILE A 205 -8.49 -2.73 24.87
C ILE A 205 -8.11 -1.46 25.63
N ASN A 206 -8.84 -0.36 25.42
CA ASN A 206 -8.57 0.89 26.15
C ASN A 206 -8.76 0.76 27.68
N GLN A 207 -9.74 -0.04 28.11
CA GLN A 207 -9.93 -0.30 29.54
C GLN A 207 -8.72 -0.99 30.18
N TYR A 208 -8.06 -1.91 29.47
CA TYR A 208 -6.90 -2.64 30.02
C TYR A 208 -5.57 -1.92 29.83
N LEU A 209 -5.37 -1.22 28.71
CA LEU A 209 -4.09 -0.65 28.33
C LEU A 209 -4.01 0.89 28.57
N GLY A 210 -5.16 1.57 28.61
CA GLY A 210 -5.24 3.02 28.80
C GLY A 210 -4.36 3.76 27.80
N GLU A 211 -3.52 4.67 28.28
CA GLU A 211 -2.61 5.46 27.44
C GLU A 211 -1.55 4.64 26.69
N SER A 212 -1.34 3.37 27.09
CA SER A 212 -0.43 2.44 26.38
C SER A 212 -1.08 1.79 25.16
N SER A 213 -2.37 2.05 24.89
CA SER A 213 -3.05 1.57 23.69
C SER A 213 -2.46 2.19 22.43
N ASN A 214 -2.42 1.40 21.35
CA ASN A 214 -2.03 1.92 20.04
C ASN A 214 -2.96 3.05 19.59
N THR A 215 -2.38 4.09 19.01
CA THR A 215 -3.17 5.09 18.28
C THR A 215 -3.58 4.55 16.94
N HIS A 216 -4.88 4.57 16.65
CA HIS A 216 -5.45 4.26 15.35
C HIS A 216 -5.86 5.55 14.62
N TYR A 217 -6.17 5.44 13.34
CA TYR A 217 -6.53 6.60 12.52
C TYR A 217 -7.79 6.32 11.71
N THR A 218 -8.56 7.37 11.47
CA THR A 218 -9.67 7.33 10.51
C THR A 218 -9.60 8.52 9.56
N ILE A 219 -10.03 8.30 8.31
CA ILE A 219 -10.13 9.37 7.30
C ILE A 219 -11.61 9.62 7.05
N MET A 220 -12.08 10.83 7.36
CA MET A 220 -13.49 11.20 7.27
C MET A 220 -13.71 12.52 6.53
N LYS A 221 -14.84 12.61 5.81
CA LYS A 221 -15.29 13.90 5.25
C LYS A 221 -15.78 14.80 6.38
N ASN A 222 -15.33 16.04 6.37
CA ASN A 222 -15.75 17.06 7.34
C ASN A 222 -17.24 17.39 7.13
N LYS A 223 -18.04 17.29 8.19
CA LYS A 223 -19.46 17.63 8.17
C LYS A 223 -19.73 19.07 8.66
N HIS A 224 -18.73 19.78 9.16
CA HIS A 224 -18.80 21.16 9.67
C HIS A 224 -19.88 21.40 10.73
N THR A 225 -20.25 20.38 11.52
CA THR A 225 -21.23 20.48 12.59
C THR A 225 -20.57 20.27 13.95
N ASP A 226 -21.15 20.85 15.01
CA ASP A 226 -20.63 20.67 16.37
C ASP A 226 -20.84 19.24 16.88
N GLU A 227 -21.93 18.59 16.47
CA GLU A 227 -22.19 17.18 16.76
C GLU A 227 -21.07 16.28 16.18
N PHE A 228 -20.65 16.56 14.95
CA PHE A 228 -19.54 15.83 14.33
C PHE A 228 -18.21 16.06 15.05
N LYS A 229 -17.96 17.27 15.57
CA LYS A 229 -16.78 17.56 16.38
C LYS A 229 -16.80 16.74 17.68
N MET A 230 -17.96 16.69 18.37
CA MET A 230 -18.10 15.88 19.59
C MET A 230 -17.89 14.39 19.30
N PHE A 231 -18.39 13.90 18.18
CA PHE A 231 -18.16 12.51 17.75
C PHE A 231 -16.67 12.21 17.52
N ILE A 232 -15.94 13.08 16.83
CA ILE A 232 -14.48 12.91 16.62
C ILE A 232 -13.72 12.94 17.94
N GLU A 233 -14.11 13.82 18.86
CA GLU A 233 -13.48 13.86 20.21
C GLU A 233 -13.76 12.59 21.01
N ASP A 234 -14.95 12.01 20.89
CA ASP A 234 -15.31 10.75 21.54
C ASP A 234 -14.47 9.58 20.96
N LEU A 235 -14.29 9.54 19.64
CA LEU A 235 -13.40 8.55 18.99
C LEU A 235 -11.97 8.63 19.53
N GLU A 236 -11.44 9.83 19.69
CA GLU A 236 -10.08 10.02 20.20
C GLU A 236 -9.96 9.65 21.69
N LYS A 237 -10.90 10.10 22.54
CA LYS A 237 -10.84 9.91 23.99
C LYS A 237 -11.17 8.47 24.43
N ARG A 238 -12.16 7.84 23.78
CA ARG A 238 -12.63 6.50 24.18
C ARG A 238 -11.95 5.36 23.48
N TYR A 239 -11.45 5.58 22.24
CA TYR A 239 -10.96 4.50 21.38
C TYR A 239 -9.56 4.73 20.84
N HIS A 240 -8.89 5.84 21.24
CA HIS A 240 -7.58 6.23 20.72
C HIS A 240 -7.52 6.33 19.19
N ILE A 241 -8.62 6.78 18.56
CA ILE A 241 -8.72 6.96 17.12
C ILE A 241 -8.60 8.43 16.76
N LYS A 242 -7.50 8.83 16.11
CA LYS A 242 -7.30 10.18 15.59
C LYS A 242 -7.90 10.34 14.21
N THR A 243 -8.64 11.42 14.00
CA THR A 243 -9.34 11.69 12.74
C THR A 243 -8.57 12.64 11.85
N VAL A 244 -8.36 12.22 10.60
CA VAL A 244 -7.90 13.04 9.48
C VAL A 244 -9.11 13.51 8.71
N LEU A 245 -9.26 14.82 8.56
CA LEU A 245 -10.39 15.41 7.83
C LEU A 245 -10.02 15.67 6.37
N VAL A 246 -10.95 15.33 5.48
CA VAL A 246 -10.98 15.72 4.07
C VAL A 246 -12.24 16.54 3.81
N GLU A 247 -12.19 17.47 2.86
CA GLU A 247 -13.37 18.23 2.46
C GLU A 247 -14.23 17.44 1.47
N GLU A 248 -13.59 16.66 0.57
CA GLU A 248 -14.29 15.80 -0.38
C GLU A 248 -13.76 14.35 -0.36
N TYR A 249 -14.63 13.38 -0.60
CA TYR A 249 -14.24 11.95 -0.66
C TYR A 249 -13.17 11.67 -1.71
N ALA A 250 -13.13 12.43 -2.81
CA ALA A 250 -12.10 12.32 -3.85
C ALA A 250 -10.66 12.60 -3.35
N GLU A 251 -10.52 13.25 -2.19
CA GLU A 251 -9.19 13.49 -1.59
C GLU A 251 -8.61 12.24 -0.93
N ILE A 252 -9.44 11.24 -0.56
CA ILE A 252 -8.98 10.04 0.15
C ILE A 252 -8.00 9.22 -0.71
N PRO A 253 -8.30 8.86 -1.97
CA PRO A 253 -7.34 8.20 -2.85
C PRO A 253 -6.03 9.00 -3.00
N LEU A 254 -6.11 10.32 -3.14
CA LEU A 254 -4.93 11.19 -3.26
C LEU A 254 -4.05 11.17 -2.01
N LEU A 255 -4.67 11.17 -0.82
CA LEU A 255 -3.96 11.06 0.46
C LEU A 255 -3.28 9.69 0.60
N LEU A 256 -3.97 8.61 0.23
CA LEU A 256 -3.41 7.25 0.24
C LEU A 256 -2.27 7.09 -0.76
N ASP A 257 -2.37 7.68 -1.95
CA ASP A 257 -1.30 7.70 -2.93
C ASP A 257 -0.08 8.51 -2.45
N LYS A 258 -0.31 9.62 -1.73
CA LYS A 258 0.75 10.38 -1.07
C LYS A 258 1.41 9.52 0.02
N LEU A 259 0.63 8.86 0.86
CA LEU A 259 1.12 7.93 1.89
C LEU A 259 1.97 6.82 1.26
N LYS A 260 1.49 6.17 0.19
CA LYS A 260 2.26 5.16 -0.54
C LYS A 260 3.62 5.68 -1.01
N ARG A 261 3.66 6.86 -1.65
CA ARG A 261 4.92 7.45 -2.11
C ARG A 261 5.88 7.65 -0.96
N ARG A 262 5.42 8.22 0.15
CA ARG A 262 6.23 8.45 1.35
C ARG A 262 6.72 7.14 1.99
N ILE A 263 5.92 6.09 2.01
CA ILE A 263 6.36 4.74 2.43
C ILE A 263 7.50 4.22 1.55
N LEU A 264 7.46 4.53 0.24
CA LEU A 264 8.46 4.11 -0.73
C LEU A 264 9.66 5.06 -0.83
N ASP A 265 9.70 6.18 -0.10
CA ASP A 265 10.80 7.15 -0.13
C ASP A 265 12.13 6.53 0.32
N SER A 266 12.09 5.49 1.13
CA SER A 266 13.28 4.73 1.51
C SER A 266 13.77 3.75 0.45
N ASN A 267 12.99 3.49 -0.61
CA ASN A 267 13.34 2.53 -1.65
C ASN A 267 13.89 3.25 -2.89
N VAL A 268 15.07 2.84 -3.31
CA VAL A 268 15.77 3.38 -4.48
C VAL A 268 15.94 2.28 -5.53
N PHE A 269 15.37 2.47 -6.71
CA PHE A 269 15.57 1.57 -7.84
C PHE A 269 16.87 1.91 -8.56
N ILE A 270 17.79 0.95 -8.62
CA ILE A 270 19.04 1.07 -9.36
C ILE A 270 18.87 0.41 -10.72
N SER A 271 18.87 1.23 -11.77
CA SER A 271 18.79 0.83 -13.16
C SER A 271 20.16 0.99 -13.83
N GLY A 272 20.63 -0.06 -14.47
CA GLY A 272 21.87 -0.05 -15.20
C GLY A 272 22.31 -1.43 -15.59
N SER A 273 23.16 -1.48 -16.63
CA SER A 273 23.76 -2.72 -17.11
C SER A 273 24.99 -2.41 -17.96
N PHE A 274 25.88 -3.37 -18.10
CA PHE A 274 26.87 -3.41 -19.16
C PHE A 274 27.26 -4.86 -19.46
N GLU A 275 27.70 -5.11 -20.68
CA GLU A 275 28.23 -6.43 -21.08
C GLU A 275 29.75 -6.42 -21.10
N TYR A 276 30.35 -5.33 -21.54
CA TYR A 276 31.80 -5.15 -21.57
C TYR A 276 32.19 -3.70 -21.35
N LEU A 277 33.18 -3.49 -20.49
CA LEU A 277 33.85 -2.21 -20.29
C LEU A 277 35.37 -2.41 -20.31
N PRO A 278 36.17 -1.42 -20.74
CA PRO A 278 37.61 -1.41 -20.49
C PRO A 278 37.89 -1.49 -18.99
N SER A 279 39.06 -2.09 -18.62
CA SER A 279 39.36 -2.38 -17.20
C SER A 279 39.26 -1.17 -16.27
N ALA A 280 39.67 0.02 -16.71
CA ALA A 280 39.57 1.24 -15.91
C ALA A 280 38.09 1.64 -15.66
N GLU A 281 37.22 1.52 -16.67
CA GLU A 281 35.79 1.84 -16.56
C GLU A 281 35.04 0.77 -15.77
N ASP A 282 35.44 -0.50 -15.88
CA ASP A 282 34.89 -1.59 -15.07
C ASP A 282 35.24 -1.39 -13.58
N THR A 283 36.50 -1.03 -13.28
CA THR A 283 36.93 -0.67 -11.92
C THR A 283 36.16 0.51 -11.36
N PHE A 284 35.93 1.54 -12.19
CA PHE A 284 35.11 2.71 -11.82
C PHE A 284 33.66 2.30 -11.53
N ALA A 285 33.04 1.49 -12.41
CA ALA A 285 31.67 1.00 -12.23
C ALA A 285 31.53 0.16 -10.94
N TYR A 286 32.47 -0.73 -10.66
CA TYR A 286 32.49 -1.50 -9.41
C TYR A 286 32.63 -0.60 -8.17
N SER A 287 33.60 0.33 -8.20
CA SER A 287 33.87 1.25 -7.09
C SER A 287 32.67 2.17 -6.83
N LEU A 288 31.99 2.61 -7.88
CA LEU A 288 30.75 3.41 -7.77
C LEU A 288 29.62 2.59 -7.16
N CYS A 289 29.39 1.35 -7.61
CA CYS A 289 28.40 0.45 -6.99
C CYS A 289 28.71 0.20 -5.51
N LYS A 290 30.01 0.06 -5.16
CA LYS A 290 30.44 -0.15 -3.79
C LYS A 290 30.14 1.08 -2.92
N SER A 291 30.64 2.26 -3.29
CA SER A 291 30.43 3.47 -2.52
C SER A 291 28.94 3.82 -2.41
N LEU A 292 28.19 3.75 -3.53
CA LEU A 292 26.75 4.04 -3.55
C LEU A 292 25.95 3.03 -2.70
N GLY A 293 26.22 1.72 -2.85
CA GLY A 293 25.52 0.68 -2.10
C GLY A 293 25.73 0.82 -0.60
N GLU A 294 26.99 1.03 -0.16
CA GLU A 294 27.33 1.23 1.25
C GLU A 294 26.64 2.48 1.82
N LYS A 295 26.71 3.62 1.13
CA LYS A 295 26.10 4.89 1.58
C LYS A 295 24.57 4.83 1.59
N LEU A 296 23.94 4.15 0.65
CA LEU A 296 22.48 3.93 0.66
C LEU A 296 22.06 3.16 1.92
N ILE A 297 22.76 2.07 2.24
CA ILE A 297 22.47 1.26 3.43
C ILE A 297 22.70 2.08 4.72
N ASP A 298 23.85 2.78 4.82
CA ASP A 298 24.18 3.62 5.98
C ASP A 298 23.19 4.78 6.18
N SER A 299 22.60 5.29 5.09
CA SER A 299 21.57 6.35 5.11
C SER A 299 20.13 5.81 5.22
N ASN A 300 19.98 4.55 5.57
CA ASN A 300 18.69 3.86 5.75
C ASN A 300 17.80 3.86 4.50
N TYR A 301 18.40 3.69 3.31
CA TYR A 301 17.71 3.40 2.06
C TYR A 301 17.76 1.92 1.74
N ASN A 302 16.69 1.42 1.12
CA ASN A 302 16.60 0.06 0.58
C ASN A 302 16.87 0.10 -0.93
N ILE A 303 17.41 -0.97 -1.46
CA ILE A 303 17.75 -1.05 -2.87
C ILE A 303 16.81 -2.01 -3.58
N VAL A 304 16.24 -1.54 -4.69
CA VAL A 304 15.45 -2.33 -5.63
C VAL A 304 16.23 -2.44 -6.93
N THR A 305 16.38 -3.65 -7.46
CA THR A 305 17.05 -3.84 -8.76
C THR A 305 16.50 -5.02 -9.54
N GLY A 306 16.42 -4.87 -10.87
CA GLY A 306 16.11 -5.93 -11.82
C GLY A 306 17.29 -6.85 -12.12
N PHE A 307 18.37 -6.74 -11.37
CA PHE A 307 19.59 -7.52 -11.55
C PHE A 307 20.21 -7.36 -12.96
N GLY A 308 20.28 -6.11 -13.45
CA GLY A 308 20.91 -5.80 -14.74
C GLY A 308 22.35 -6.30 -14.81
N ARG A 309 22.78 -6.74 -16.00
CA ARG A 309 24.10 -7.37 -16.22
C ARG A 309 25.22 -6.57 -15.59
N ASN A 310 26.08 -7.22 -14.82
CA ASN A 310 27.19 -6.70 -14.03
C ASN A 310 26.79 -5.68 -12.95
N ILE A 311 26.05 -4.62 -13.25
CA ILE A 311 25.60 -3.63 -12.25
C ILE A 311 24.77 -4.28 -11.15
N GLY A 312 23.78 -5.10 -11.52
CA GLY A 312 22.98 -5.83 -10.53
C GLY A 312 23.80 -6.78 -9.66
N TYR A 313 24.78 -7.43 -10.26
CA TYR A 313 25.72 -8.29 -9.54
C TYR A 313 26.61 -7.48 -8.56
N TYR A 314 27.20 -6.37 -9.01
CA TYR A 314 28.08 -5.55 -8.19
C TYR A 314 27.31 -4.95 -7.00
N ILE A 315 26.18 -4.28 -7.26
CA ILE A 315 25.42 -3.61 -6.21
C ILE A 315 24.86 -4.61 -5.19
N SER A 316 24.31 -5.74 -5.64
CA SER A 316 23.73 -6.73 -4.72
C SER A 316 24.77 -7.42 -3.88
N GLY A 317 25.94 -7.78 -4.44
CA GLY A 317 27.04 -8.37 -3.71
C GLY A 317 27.57 -7.47 -2.58
N VAL A 318 27.85 -6.20 -2.92
CA VAL A 318 28.31 -5.19 -1.95
C VAL A 318 27.29 -4.95 -0.85
N VAL A 319 26.03 -4.77 -1.20
CA VAL A 319 24.95 -4.51 -0.23
C VAL A 319 24.74 -5.70 0.70
N THR A 320 24.71 -6.91 0.16
CA THR A 320 24.61 -8.15 0.95
C THR A 320 25.75 -8.25 1.95
N GLN A 321 26.99 -8.02 1.48
CA GLN A 321 28.17 -8.06 2.34
C GLN A 321 28.11 -7.00 3.45
N LYS A 322 27.69 -5.76 3.12
CA LYS A 322 27.54 -4.67 4.08
C LYS A 322 26.52 -5.01 5.16
N ILE A 323 25.36 -5.56 4.78
CA ILE A 323 24.28 -5.92 5.71
C ILE A 323 24.75 -7.03 6.66
N ILE A 324 25.39 -8.08 6.13
CA ILE A 324 25.89 -9.22 6.93
C ILE A 324 26.99 -8.74 7.90
N ASN A 325 28.00 -8.03 7.40
CA ASN A 325 29.15 -7.63 8.22
C ASN A 325 28.78 -6.69 9.36
N ASN A 326 27.77 -5.86 9.19
CA ASN A 326 27.35 -4.85 10.16
C ASN A 326 26.09 -5.24 10.93
N ASN A 327 25.51 -6.42 10.67
CA ASN A 327 24.27 -6.92 11.27
C ASN A 327 23.11 -5.91 11.14
N ILE A 328 22.95 -5.30 9.96
CA ILE A 328 21.97 -4.23 9.67
C ILE A 328 20.67 -4.83 9.16
N GLY A 329 19.82 -5.36 10.04
CA GLY A 329 18.45 -5.79 9.70
C GLY A 329 18.39 -7.02 8.77
N ASN A 330 17.21 -7.21 8.16
CA ASN A 330 16.93 -8.32 7.25
C ASN A 330 17.33 -7.98 5.81
N ILE A 331 18.12 -8.84 5.15
CA ILE A 331 18.54 -8.66 3.75
C ILE A 331 17.35 -8.51 2.82
N GLU A 332 16.29 -9.33 3.00
CA GLU A 332 15.10 -9.32 2.13
C GLU A 332 14.33 -8.01 2.16
N GLU A 333 14.41 -7.26 3.26
CA GLU A 333 13.78 -5.94 3.39
C GLU A 333 14.64 -4.83 2.80
N ARG A 334 15.97 -5.00 2.86
CA ARG A 334 16.95 -3.99 2.47
C ARG A 334 17.36 -4.10 0.99
N LEU A 335 17.27 -5.32 0.41
CA LEU A 335 17.66 -5.62 -0.97
C LEU A 335 16.59 -6.41 -1.69
N ILE A 336 15.80 -5.73 -2.50
CA ILE A 336 14.71 -6.30 -3.29
C ILE A 336 15.24 -6.65 -4.68
N LEU A 337 15.55 -7.93 -4.89
CA LEU A 337 16.02 -8.45 -6.17
C LEU A 337 14.88 -9.08 -6.96
N ARG A 338 14.75 -8.68 -8.23
CA ARG A 338 13.77 -9.23 -9.18
C ARG A 338 14.45 -9.44 -10.54
N PRO A 339 15.19 -10.54 -10.73
CA PRO A 339 15.88 -10.80 -12.01
C PRO A 339 14.88 -11.03 -13.14
N PHE A 340 15.22 -10.54 -14.34
CA PHE A 340 14.44 -10.80 -15.55
C PHE A 340 14.53 -12.26 -15.96
N ALA A 341 13.41 -12.84 -16.42
CA ALA A 341 13.43 -14.16 -17.03
C ALA A 341 14.18 -14.12 -18.37
N HIS A 342 14.77 -15.25 -18.76
CA HIS A 342 15.58 -15.32 -19.98
C HIS A 342 14.76 -15.10 -21.25
N ILE A 343 13.48 -15.52 -21.25
CA ILE A 343 12.54 -15.36 -22.36
C ILE A 343 11.29 -14.70 -21.81
N MET A 344 10.98 -13.52 -22.32
CA MET A 344 9.76 -12.77 -22.02
C MET A 344 9.23 -12.13 -23.29
N THR A 345 7.91 -12.04 -23.42
CA THR A 345 7.27 -11.21 -24.44
C THR A 345 7.51 -9.74 -24.13
N SER A 346 7.34 -8.87 -25.11
CA SER A 346 7.48 -7.41 -24.91
C SER A 346 6.49 -6.87 -23.89
N GLU A 347 5.30 -7.48 -23.79
CA GLU A 347 4.28 -7.08 -22.82
C GLU A 347 4.65 -7.51 -21.40
N GLU A 348 5.08 -8.77 -21.22
CA GLU A 348 5.56 -9.30 -19.94
C GLU A 348 6.77 -8.51 -19.43
N ASP A 349 7.73 -8.18 -20.30
CA ASP A 349 8.90 -7.37 -19.98
C ASP A 349 8.48 -5.96 -19.49
N THR A 350 7.53 -5.32 -20.18
CA THR A 350 7.00 -4.01 -19.78
C THR A 350 6.26 -4.07 -18.44
N GLN A 351 5.43 -5.09 -18.22
CA GLN A 351 4.72 -5.29 -16.95
C GLN A 351 5.69 -5.55 -15.79
N PHE A 352 6.71 -6.35 -16.03
CA PHE A 352 7.75 -6.64 -15.04
C PHE A 352 8.54 -5.39 -14.66
N ARG A 353 8.92 -4.54 -15.63
CA ARG A 353 9.57 -3.25 -15.37
C ARG A 353 8.69 -2.31 -14.56
N LYS A 354 7.40 -2.23 -14.88
CA LYS A 354 6.42 -1.47 -14.10
C LYS A 354 6.37 -1.95 -12.65
N LEU A 355 6.34 -3.27 -12.45
CA LEU A 355 6.36 -3.86 -11.11
C LEU A 355 7.62 -3.48 -10.33
N LEU A 356 8.80 -3.58 -10.93
CA LEU A 356 10.06 -3.17 -10.32
C LEU A 356 10.04 -1.71 -9.89
N ILE A 357 9.74 -0.82 -10.82
CA ILE A 357 9.75 0.63 -10.61
C ILE A 357 8.68 1.04 -9.59
N SER A 358 7.54 0.32 -9.53
CA SER A 358 6.48 0.60 -8.55
C SER A 358 6.92 0.38 -7.10
N ASN A 359 7.96 -0.42 -6.85
CA ASN A 359 8.49 -0.70 -5.51
C ASN A 359 9.48 0.37 -4.98
N ALA A 360 9.75 1.42 -5.76
CA ALA A 360 10.63 2.51 -5.34
C ALA A 360 9.98 3.88 -5.64
N ASN A 361 10.35 4.91 -4.89
CA ASN A 361 9.96 6.27 -5.22
C ASN A 361 11.05 6.99 -6.03
N SER A 362 12.31 6.63 -5.81
CA SER A 362 13.47 7.21 -6.51
C SER A 362 14.13 6.18 -7.41
N THR A 363 14.67 6.66 -8.54
CA THR A 363 15.36 5.84 -9.55
C THR A 363 16.73 6.44 -9.88
N VAL A 364 17.77 5.63 -9.79
CA VAL A 364 19.15 6.01 -10.18
C VAL A 364 19.54 5.26 -11.45
N TYR A 365 19.99 5.97 -12.44
CA TYR A 365 20.42 5.42 -13.72
C TYR A 365 21.93 5.53 -13.87
N MET A 366 22.59 4.41 -14.18
CA MET A 366 24.04 4.34 -14.43
C MET A 366 24.36 3.43 -15.61
N LEU A 367 25.29 3.85 -16.46
CA LEU A 367 25.67 3.09 -17.65
C LEU A 367 24.47 2.79 -18.57
N GLY A 368 24.04 1.55 -18.67
CA GLY A 368 23.00 1.11 -19.60
C GLY A 368 23.58 0.82 -20.98
N GLN A 369 24.56 -0.11 -21.02
CA GLN A 369 25.24 -0.55 -22.23
C GLN A 369 24.89 -2.01 -22.53
N HIS A 370 24.79 -2.35 -23.81
CA HIS A 370 24.79 -3.73 -24.29
C HIS A 370 25.66 -3.81 -25.55
N LEU A 371 26.07 -5.04 -25.92
CA LEU A 371 26.81 -5.26 -27.16
C LEU A 371 25.86 -5.67 -28.29
N LYS A 372 25.95 -4.96 -29.41
CA LYS A 372 25.29 -5.36 -30.65
C LYS A 372 26.34 -5.53 -31.72
N ASN A 373 26.46 -6.75 -32.26
CA ASN A 373 27.52 -7.12 -33.22
C ASN A 373 28.94 -6.81 -32.69
N GLY A 374 29.17 -6.98 -31.37
CA GLY A 374 30.44 -6.69 -30.72
C GLY A 374 30.74 -5.21 -30.47
N GLN A 375 29.82 -4.31 -30.83
CA GLN A 375 29.96 -2.87 -30.59
C GLN A 375 29.06 -2.41 -29.43
N PRO A 376 29.53 -1.54 -28.55
CA PRO A 376 28.73 -1.04 -27.43
C PRO A 376 27.65 -0.06 -27.91
N GLU A 377 26.40 -0.34 -27.56
CA GLU A 377 25.24 0.53 -27.81
C GLU A 377 24.48 0.81 -26.51
N ASN A 378 23.56 1.79 -26.55
CA ASN A 378 22.67 2.10 -25.44
C ASN A 378 21.70 0.94 -25.17
N SER A 379 21.51 0.60 -23.89
CA SER A 379 20.56 -0.43 -23.47
C SER A 379 19.13 0.05 -23.63
N ARG A 380 18.36 -0.62 -24.48
CA ARG A 380 16.92 -0.36 -24.66
C ARG A 380 16.18 -0.52 -23.33
N GLY A 381 16.52 -1.53 -22.53
CA GLY A 381 15.88 -1.80 -21.26
C GLY A 381 15.99 -0.64 -20.27
N THR A 382 17.18 -0.05 -20.11
CA THR A 382 17.41 1.11 -19.24
C THR A 382 16.60 2.34 -19.72
N LEU A 383 16.49 2.55 -21.04
CA LEU A 383 15.68 3.64 -21.60
C LEU A 383 14.16 3.40 -21.40
N GLU A 384 13.70 2.16 -21.48
CA GLU A 384 12.31 1.81 -21.20
C GLU A 384 11.98 2.01 -19.72
N GLU A 385 12.85 1.60 -18.80
CA GLU A 385 12.72 1.85 -17.37
C GLU A 385 12.63 3.36 -17.07
N TYR A 386 13.43 4.18 -17.74
CA TYR A 386 13.33 5.64 -17.63
C TYR A 386 11.96 6.17 -18.07
N LYS A 387 11.46 5.75 -19.25
CA LYS A 387 10.15 6.18 -19.76
C LYS A 387 9.03 5.81 -18.80
N LEU A 388 9.08 4.60 -18.24
CA LEU A 388 8.11 4.14 -17.26
C LEU A 388 8.21 4.93 -15.96
N ALA A 389 9.41 5.16 -15.41
CA ALA A 389 9.61 5.96 -14.21
C ALA A 389 9.08 7.39 -14.38
N LYS A 390 9.33 8.00 -15.55
CA LYS A 390 8.80 9.32 -15.90
C LYS A 390 7.27 9.34 -15.93
N SER A 391 6.63 8.34 -16.57
CA SER A 391 5.18 8.22 -16.59
C SER A 391 4.56 7.98 -15.21
N MET A 392 5.28 7.31 -14.32
CA MET A 392 4.90 7.03 -12.93
C MET A 392 5.29 8.16 -11.96
N LYS A 393 5.80 9.28 -12.47
CA LYS A 393 6.22 10.46 -11.69
C LYS A 393 7.22 10.13 -10.58
N LYS A 394 8.17 9.24 -10.84
CA LYS A 394 9.25 8.90 -9.91
C LYS A 394 10.33 9.98 -9.89
N ILE A 395 11.08 10.03 -8.79
CA ILE A 395 12.29 10.84 -8.69
C ILE A 395 13.37 10.20 -9.56
N ILE A 396 13.93 10.96 -10.49
CA ILE A 396 14.88 10.48 -11.52
C ILE A 396 16.26 11.10 -11.27
N ILE A 397 17.27 10.25 -11.08
CA ILE A 397 18.66 10.65 -10.83
C ILE A 397 19.58 9.98 -11.87
N PRO A 398 19.90 10.64 -12.99
CA PRO A 398 20.73 10.05 -14.02
C PRO A 398 22.22 10.41 -13.80
N LEU A 399 23.09 9.40 -13.78
CA LEU A 399 24.54 9.60 -13.69
C LEU A 399 25.15 9.75 -15.09
N GLY A 400 25.04 10.96 -15.65
CA GLY A 400 25.55 11.26 -16.99
C GLY A 400 27.04 10.94 -17.18
N VAL A 401 27.85 11.06 -16.14
CA VAL A 401 29.28 10.74 -16.13
C VAL A 401 29.57 9.27 -16.50
N THR A 402 28.61 8.37 -16.26
CA THR A 402 28.80 6.93 -16.54
C THR A 402 28.60 6.56 -18.01
N GLY A 403 28.12 7.49 -18.86
CA GLY A 403 27.95 7.27 -20.29
C GLY A 403 26.70 6.49 -20.68
N TYR A 404 26.64 6.04 -21.93
CA TYR A 404 25.61 5.21 -22.55
C TYR A 404 24.16 5.70 -22.30
N SER A 405 23.22 4.80 -22.02
CA SER A 405 21.82 5.19 -21.77
C SER A 405 21.67 6.22 -20.64
N SER A 406 22.50 6.13 -19.61
CA SER A 406 22.46 7.11 -18.52
C SER A 406 22.84 8.53 -18.98
N ARG A 407 23.78 8.67 -19.93
CA ARG A 407 24.10 9.95 -20.55
C ARG A 407 22.95 10.48 -21.40
N GLU A 408 22.25 9.62 -22.13
CA GLU A 408 21.08 10.00 -22.92
C GLU A 408 19.94 10.50 -22.00
N ILE A 409 19.66 9.76 -20.91
CA ILE A 409 18.68 10.15 -19.89
C ILE A 409 19.07 11.48 -19.24
N PHE A 410 20.35 11.63 -18.86
CA PHE A 410 20.87 12.88 -18.31
C PHE A 410 20.64 14.07 -19.24
N ASN A 411 20.89 13.91 -20.52
CA ASN A 411 20.70 14.97 -21.51
C ASN A 411 19.21 15.35 -21.67
N ASP A 412 18.27 14.38 -21.60
CA ASP A 412 16.83 14.67 -21.60
C ASP A 412 16.42 15.43 -20.33
N VAL A 413 16.89 14.99 -19.16
CA VAL A 413 16.64 15.65 -17.87
C VAL A 413 17.21 17.05 -17.85
N LYS A 414 18.45 17.25 -18.31
CA LYS A 414 19.12 18.55 -18.35
C LYS A 414 18.39 19.56 -19.26
N LYS A 415 17.87 19.12 -20.39
CA LYS A 415 17.04 19.95 -21.29
C LYS A 415 15.70 20.37 -20.64
N ASN A 416 15.19 19.60 -19.71
CA ASN A 416 13.91 19.80 -19.06
C ASN A 416 14.07 20.08 -17.56
N LEU A 417 15.13 20.72 -17.12
CA LEU A 417 15.54 20.84 -15.71
C LEU A 417 14.47 21.50 -14.84
N ILE A 418 13.62 22.36 -15.41
CA ILE A 418 12.48 22.97 -14.71
C ILE A 418 11.51 21.93 -14.15
N CYS A 419 11.46 20.72 -14.73
CA CYS A 419 10.67 19.60 -14.22
C CYS A 419 11.39 18.81 -13.11
N TYR A 420 12.68 19.08 -12.89
CA TYR A 420 13.55 18.37 -11.96
C TYR A 420 14.31 19.35 -11.04
N PRO A 421 13.63 20.28 -10.33
CA PRO A 421 14.28 21.36 -9.58
C PRO A 421 15.20 20.84 -8.46
N TYR A 422 14.98 19.60 -8.00
CA TYR A 422 15.81 18.95 -7.00
C TYR A 422 17.22 18.57 -7.50
N LEU A 423 17.46 18.60 -8.84
CA LEU A 423 18.76 18.29 -9.45
C LEU A 423 19.60 19.54 -9.75
N GLU A 424 19.01 20.73 -9.75
CA GLU A 424 19.64 21.95 -10.27
C GLU A 424 21.06 22.18 -9.75
N GLN A 425 21.25 22.09 -8.45
CA GLN A 425 22.59 22.32 -7.83
C GLN A 425 23.55 21.14 -7.98
N TYR A 426 23.09 19.98 -8.49
CA TYR A 426 23.88 18.74 -8.58
C TYR A 426 24.25 18.37 -10.02
N ILE A 427 23.78 19.13 -11.01
CA ILE A 427 23.93 18.81 -12.44
C ILE A 427 25.39 18.63 -12.83
N ASP A 428 26.28 19.48 -12.35
CA ASP A 428 27.69 19.39 -12.68
C ASP A 428 28.37 18.12 -12.17
N VAL A 429 28.05 17.74 -10.93
CA VAL A 429 28.52 16.48 -10.32
C VAL A 429 28.00 15.27 -11.09
N LEU A 430 26.71 15.24 -11.41
CA LEU A 430 26.09 14.13 -12.16
C LEU A 430 26.63 14.00 -13.58
N GLU A 431 27.14 15.08 -14.16
CA GLU A 431 27.67 15.12 -15.52
C GLU A 431 29.16 14.78 -15.63
N ASN A 432 30.00 15.29 -14.71
CA ASN A 432 31.43 15.39 -14.90
C ASN A 432 32.27 14.71 -13.80
N GLU A 433 31.73 14.53 -12.60
CA GLU A 433 32.49 14.02 -11.44
C GLU A 433 32.92 12.55 -11.63
N ARG A 434 34.18 12.26 -11.29
CA ARG A 434 34.73 10.88 -11.34
C ARG A 434 35.08 10.32 -9.97
N ASP A 435 35.06 11.13 -8.93
CA ASP A 435 35.21 10.63 -7.55
C ASP A 435 33.92 9.95 -7.12
N VAL A 436 34.00 8.64 -6.90
CA VAL A 436 32.84 7.80 -6.56
C VAL A 436 32.20 8.18 -5.22
N ASP A 437 32.99 8.70 -4.28
CA ASP A 437 32.48 9.12 -2.97
C ASP A 437 31.73 10.45 -3.05
N ILE A 438 32.19 11.38 -3.90
CA ILE A 438 31.48 12.63 -4.19
C ILE A 438 30.17 12.34 -4.92
N ILE A 439 30.19 11.48 -5.96
CA ILE A 439 28.97 11.08 -6.68
C ILE A 439 27.95 10.44 -5.73
N SER A 440 28.39 9.45 -4.93
CA SER A 440 27.48 8.74 -4.03
C SER A 440 26.92 9.66 -2.95
N SER A 441 27.73 10.57 -2.39
CA SER A 441 27.27 11.57 -1.42
C SER A 441 26.29 12.57 -2.04
N CYS A 442 26.51 12.96 -3.30
CA CYS A 442 25.58 13.78 -4.07
C CYS A 442 24.21 13.09 -4.22
N ILE A 443 24.18 11.80 -4.58
CA ILE A 443 22.93 11.01 -4.69
C ILE A 443 22.21 10.98 -3.35
N ILE A 444 22.89 10.70 -2.23
CA ILE A 444 22.29 10.71 -0.89
C ILE A 444 21.72 12.10 -0.56
N SER A 445 22.42 13.17 -0.90
CA SER A 445 21.93 14.55 -0.69
C SER A 445 20.66 14.84 -1.47
N ILE A 446 20.58 14.39 -2.73
CA ILE A 446 19.38 14.51 -3.57
C ILE A 446 18.21 13.72 -2.92
N LEU A 447 18.46 12.46 -2.54
CA LEU A 447 17.44 11.60 -1.94
C LEU A 447 16.91 12.19 -0.64
N ASN A 448 17.77 12.68 0.24
CA ASN A 448 17.37 13.33 1.50
C ASN A 448 16.54 14.59 1.24
N ARG A 449 16.94 15.43 0.27
CA ARG A 449 16.20 16.65 -0.09
C ARG A 449 14.78 16.34 -0.55
N VAL A 450 14.58 15.34 -1.43
CA VAL A 450 13.25 14.99 -1.93
C VAL A 450 12.40 14.26 -0.90
N ARG A 451 13.00 13.62 0.10
CA ARG A 451 12.30 12.97 1.22
C ARG A 451 11.71 13.97 2.20
N THR A 452 12.34 15.14 2.34
CA THR A 452 11.92 16.20 3.26
C THR A 452 10.99 17.23 2.62
N SER A 453 10.79 17.18 1.29
CA SER A 453 9.91 18.05 0.51
C SER A 453 8.53 17.41 0.32
#